data_0bdfbdb549d77f7f5e55738d9fa0ab8d
#
_entry.id   0bdfbdb549d77f7f5e55738d9fa0ab8d
#
_cell.length_a   1.000
_cell.length_b   1.000
_cell.length_c   1.000
_cell.angle_alpha   90.00
_cell.angle_beta   90.00
_cell.angle_gamma   90.00
#
_symmetry.space_group_name_H-M   'P 1'
#
loop_
_entity.id
_entity.type
_entity.pdbx_description
1 polymer ?
#
loop_
_entity_poly.entity_id
_entity_poly.type
_entity_poly.pdbx_seq_one_letter_code
_entity_poly.pdbx_strand_id
1 'polypeptide(L)'
;MKKLAIIGAGGHSKVVAEIAELTGWTNIAFYDDRWPNETQNGLYNILGTFNDYCQRYNDYDGVVIAIGNNDIRAKLHSVLVNLNAPLVSLIHPRAIVSSRAKIGLGTVVMAHAVINPDVIIGSNCIINTSSVIEHDCEIDNHVHICPNVALAGNVRIREKSWIGISTTIIQQVVIGREVFVGAGSTVIRDVPDNLKVVGTPAKKIVNY
;
A
#
# COMPACT_ATOMS: atom_id res chain seq x y z
N MET A 1 18.37 1.46 -19.44
CA MET A 1 16.96 1.83 -19.14
C MET A 1 16.49 0.96 -17.99
N LYS A 2 15.93 1.57 -16.91
CA LYS A 2 15.45 0.78 -15.75
C LYS A 2 14.12 0.12 -16.07
N LYS A 3 14.04 -1.19 -15.91
CA LYS A 3 12.84 -1.99 -16.13
C LYS A 3 12.12 -2.26 -14.82
N LEU A 4 10.83 -1.92 -14.75
CA LEU A 4 9.96 -2.19 -13.59
C LEU A 4 8.87 -3.18 -13.96
N ALA A 5 8.70 -4.21 -13.15
CA ALA A 5 7.52 -5.05 -13.17
C ALA A 5 6.51 -4.53 -12.13
N ILE A 6 5.24 -4.44 -12.52
CA ILE A 6 4.13 -4.14 -11.63
C ILE A 6 3.20 -5.34 -11.58
N ILE A 7 3.05 -5.93 -10.40
CA ILE A 7 2.18 -7.09 -10.19
C ILE A 7 0.77 -6.62 -9.87
N GLY A 8 -0.18 -7.00 -10.72
CA GLY A 8 -1.56 -6.54 -10.74
C GLY A 8 -1.79 -5.49 -11.82
N ALA A 9 -2.90 -5.62 -12.56
CA ALA A 9 -3.29 -4.72 -13.65
C ALA A 9 -4.71 -4.13 -13.43
N GLY A 10 -5.06 -3.80 -12.20
CA GLY A 10 -6.31 -3.11 -11.84
C GLY A 10 -6.22 -1.59 -11.94
N GLY A 11 -7.23 -0.87 -11.42
CA GLY A 11 -7.23 0.60 -11.42
C GLY A 11 -6.07 1.20 -10.63
N HIS A 12 -5.72 0.60 -9.50
CA HIS A 12 -4.62 1.03 -8.64
C HIS A 12 -3.26 0.97 -9.36
N SER A 13 -3.02 -0.04 -10.19
CA SER A 13 -1.76 -0.19 -10.91
C SER A 13 -1.48 0.95 -11.90
N LYS A 14 -2.52 1.62 -12.42
CA LYS A 14 -2.33 2.80 -13.28
C LYS A 14 -1.68 3.95 -12.52
N VAL A 15 -2.12 4.17 -11.28
CA VAL A 15 -1.54 5.21 -10.41
C VAL A 15 -0.10 4.84 -10.02
N VAL A 16 0.14 3.56 -9.70
CA VAL A 16 1.50 3.07 -9.39
C VAL A 16 2.43 3.24 -10.58
N ALA A 17 1.97 2.96 -11.80
CA ALA A 17 2.75 3.13 -13.01
C ALA A 17 3.09 4.60 -13.28
N GLU A 18 2.14 5.53 -13.08
CA GLU A 18 2.40 6.97 -13.18
C GLU A 18 3.48 7.41 -12.18
N ILE A 19 3.42 6.93 -10.93
CA ILE A 19 4.47 7.22 -9.94
C ILE A 19 5.83 6.68 -10.40
N ALA A 20 5.83 5.49 -10.98
CA ALA A 20 7.05 4.88 -11.49
C ALA A 20 7.67 5.75 -12.62
N GLU A 21 6.87 6.22 -13.57
CA GLU A 21 7.32 7.15 -14.62
C GLU A 21 7.90 8.44 -14.04
N LEU A 22 7.18 9.06 -13.10
CA LEU A 22 7.60 10.28 -12.41
C LEU A 22 8.91 10.11 -11.60
N THR A 23 9.25 8.87 -11.24
CA THR A 23 10.47 8.51 -10.50
C THR A 23 11.57 7.90 -11.37
N GLY A 24 11.42 7.97 -12.71
CA GLY A 24 12.47 7.65 -13.67
C GLY A 24 12.51 6.21 -14.15
N TRP A 25 11.46 5.43 -13.95
CA TRP A 25 11.31 4.12 -14.59
C TRP A 25 10.83 4.32 -16.03
N THR A 26 11.53 3.76 -16.99
CA THR A 26 11.30 4.02 -18.43
C THR A 26 10.72 2.83 -19.19
N ASN A 27 10.77 1.64 -18.61
CA ASN A 27 10.22 0.42 -19.19
C ASN A 27 9.38 -0.28 -18.13
N ILE A 28 8.06 -0.13 -18.23
CA ILE A 28 7.11 -0.63 -17.25
C ILE A 28 6.27 -1.73 -17.90
N ALA A 29 6.17 -2.88 -17.25
CA ALA A 29 5.34 -4.01 -17.68
C ALA A 29 4.45 -4.49 -16.53
N PHE A 30 3.23 -4.87 -16.87
CA PHE A 30 2.30 -5.46 -15.91
C PHE A 30 2.32 -6.99 -15.98
N TYR A 31 2.04 -7.62 -14.85
CA TYR A 31 1.77 -9.04 -14.71
C TYR A 31 0.49 -9.25 -13.92
N ASP A 32 -0.47 -9.97 -14.48
CA ASP A 32 -1.80 -10.17 -13.88
C ASP A 32 -2.38 -11.52 -14.33
N ASP A 33 -3.02 -12.24 -13.43
CA ASP A 33 -3.54 -13.57 -13.68
C ASP A 33 -4.76 -13.58 -14.65
N ARG A 34 -5.25 -12.41 -15.09
CA ARG A 34 -6.23 -12.28 -16.16
C ARG A 34 -5.63 -12.45 -17.56
N TRP A 35 -4.30 -12.43 -17.67
CA TRP A 35 -3.64 -12.78 -18.93
C TRP A 35 -3.89 -14.26 -19.25
N PRO A 36 -4.10 -14.67 -20.53
CA PRO A 36 -4.02 -13.87 -21.74
C PRO A 36 -5.33 -13.19 -22.16
N ASN A 37 -6.41 -13.28 -21.36
CA ASN A 37 -7.70 -12.67 -21.69
C ASN A 37 -7.63 -11.13 -21.73
N GLU A 38 -6.79 -10.54 -20.87
CA GLU A 38 -6.46 -9.13 -20.88
C GLU A 38 -4.97 -8.97 -21.16
N THR A 39 -4.63 -8.20 -22.21
CA THR A 39 -3.24 -7.98 -22.66
C THR A 39 -2.76 -6.56 -22.44
N GLN A 40 -3.66 -5.64 -22.03
CA GLN A 40 -3.35 -4.24 -21.79
C GLN A 40 -4.15 -3.69 -20.61
N ASN A 41 -3.56 -2.72 -19.91
CA ASN A 41 -4.24 -1.87 -18.97
C ASN A 41 -3.78 -0.40 -19.15
N GLY A 42 -4.65 0.39 -19.79
CA GLY A 42 -4.28 1.74 -20.24
C GLY A 42 -3.18 1.70 -21.29
N LEU A 43 -2.08 2.38 -21.05
CA LEU A 43 -0.93 2.45 -21.96
C LEU A 43 0.06 1.29 -21.82
N TYR A 44 -0.13 0.41 -20.83
CA TYR A 44 0.85 -0.61 -20.46
C TYR A 44 0.41 -2.01 -20.88
N ASN A 45 1.36 -2.79 -21.37
CA ASN A 45 1.13 -4.19 -21.72
C ASN A 45 1.14 -5.08 -20.47
N ILE A 46 0.25 -6.06 -20.45
CA ILE A 46 0.28 -7.19 -19.52
C ILE A 46 1.05 -8.30 -20.24
N LEU A 47 2.21 -8.70 -19.70
CA LEU A 47 3.14 -9.62 -20.36
C LEU A 47 3.02 -11.07 -19.91
N GLY A 48 2.18 -11.34 -18.92
CA GLY A 48 1.99 -12.68 -18.37
C GLY A 48 1.30 -12.67 -17.02
N THR A 49 1.20 -13.84 -16.41
CA THR A 49 0.73 -14.07 -15.06
C THR A 49 1.80 -13.75 -14.00
N PHE A 50 1.46 -13.78 -12.73
CA PHE A 50 2.44 -13.69 -11.64
C PHE A 50 3.49 -14.82 -11.73
N ASN A 51 3.09 -16.03 -12.10
CA ASN A 51 4.03 -17.14 -12.28
C ASN A 51 5.02 -16.90 -13.41
N ASP A 52 4.57 -16.29 -14.52
CA ASP A 52 5.47 -15.93 -15.62
C ASP A 52 6.51 -14.89 -15.18
N TYR A 53 6.10 -13.91 -14.35
CA TYR A 53 7.04 -12.98 -13.73
C TYR A 53 8.08 -13.71 -12.87
N CYS A 54 7.66 -14.65 -12.01
CA CYS A 54 8.55 -15.39 -11.13
C CYS A 54 9.64 -16.18 -11.89
N GLN A 55 9.38 -16.59 -13.12
CA GLN A 55 10.37 -17.26 -13.99
C GLN A 55 11.35 -16.27 -14.62
N ARG A 56 11.02 -14.97 -14.65
CA ARG A 56 11.73 -13.92 -15.36
C ARG A 56 12.12 -12.73 -14.48
N TYR A 57 12.03 -12.83 -13.15
CA TYR A 57 12.25 -11.71 -12.25
C TYR A 57 13.63 -11.06 -12.39
N ASN A 58 14.64 -11.82 -12.84
CA ASN A 58 15.98 -11.31 -13.12
C ASN A 58 16.07 -10.40 -14.35
N ASP A 59 15.02 -10.35 -15.19
CA ASP A 59 14.96 -9.46 -16.35
C ASP A 59 14.61 -8.01 -15.94
N TYR A 60 14.31 -7.78 -14.67
CA TYR A 60 13.81 -6.51 -14.12
C TYR A 60 14.76 -5.92 -13.07
N ASP A 61 14.88 -4.59 -13.10
CA ASP A 61 15.64 -3.83 -12.11
C ASP A 61 14.82 -3.54 -10.84
N GLY A 62 13.49 -3.72 -10.92
CA GLY A 62 12.59 -3.53 -9.79
C GLY A 62 11.25 -4.23 -9.97
N VAL A 63 10.60 -4.53 -8.85
CA VAL A 63 9.22 -5.03 -8.81
C VAL A 63 8.45 -4.35 -7.69
N VAL A 64 7.17 -4.07 -7.95
CA VAL A 64 6.20 -3.56 -6.97
C VAL A 64 4.86 -4.27 -7.14
N ILE A 65 4.12 -4.47 -6.05
CA ILE A 65 2.80 -5.09 -6.08
C ILE A 65 1.73 -4.01 -6.01
N ALA A 66 0.88 -3.91 -7.04
CA ALA A 66 -0.18 -2.93 -7.17
C ALA A 66 -1.58 -3.55 -6.98
N ILE A 67 -1.76 -4.31 -5.90
CA ILE A 67 -3.00 -5.00 -5.53
C ILE A 67 -3.51 -4.44 -4.21
N GLY A 68 -4.75 -3.93 -4.21
CA GLY A 68 -5.37 -3.33 -3.03
C GLY A 68 -5.68 -4.32 -1.90
N ASN A 69 -6.03 -5.57 -2.24
CA ASN A 69 -6.33 -6.60 -1.23
C ASN A 69 -5.07 -6.96 -0.42
N ASN A 70 -5.13 -6.74 0.90
CA ASN A 70 -3.97 -6.89 1.78
C ASN A 70 -3.48 -8.34 1.86
N ASP A 71 -4.38 -9.33 1.85
CA ASP A 71 -4.01 -10.75 1.96
C ASP A 71 -3.34 -11.26 0.68
N ILE A 72 -3.90 -10.90 -0.48
CA ILE A 72 -3.30 -11.25 -1.77
C ILE A 72 -1.93 -10.58 -1.88
N ARG A 73 -1.85 -9.26 -1.56
CA ARG A 73 -0.61 -8.51 -1.60
C ARG A 73 0.46 -9.10 -0.68
N ALA A 74 0.09 -9.53 0.54
CA ALA A 74 0.99 -10.16 1.49
C ALA A 74 1.53 -11.52 1.00
N LYS A 75 0.65 -12.36 0.41
CA LYS A 75 1.06 -13.66 -0.16
C LYS A 75 2.07 -13.49 -1.29
N LEU A 76 1.79 -12.60 -2.24
CA LEU A 76 2.69 -12.34 -3.37
C LEU A 76 4.02 -11.74 -2.88
N HIS A 77 3.98 -10.83 -1.90
CA HIS A 77 5.19 -10.26 -1.31
C HIS A 77 6.09 -11.33 -0.68
N SER A 78 5.51 -12.29 0.05
CA SER A 78 6.28 -13.39 0.64
C SER A 78 6.99 -14.24 -0.43
N VAL A 79 6.35 -14.47 -1.57
CA VAL A 79 6.98 -15.18 -2.70
C VAL A 79 8.15 -14.36 -3.26
N LEU A 80 7.95 -13.06 -3.48
CA LEU A 80 8.99 -12.18 -4.01
C LEU A 80 10.19 -12.06 -3.08
N VAL A 81 9.97 -12.00 -1.76
CA VAL A 81 11.05 -12.01 -0.75
C VAL A 81 11.84 -13.32 -0.82
N ASN A 82 11.16 -14.47 -0.88
CA ASN A 82 11.82 -15.78 -0.97
C ASN A 82 12.63 -15.97 -2.26
N LEU A 83 12.21 -15.34 -3.35
CA LEU A 83 12.94 -15.29 -4.62
C LEU A 83 14.11 -14.31 -4.61
N ASN A 84 14.27 -13.50 -3.57
CA ASN A 84 15.18 -12.35 -3.55
C ASN A 84 14.92 -11.41 -4.74
N ALA A 85 13.64 -11.27 -5.17
CA ALA A 85 13.26 -10.37 -6.24
C ALA A 85 13.60 -8.90 -5.88
N PRO A 86 13.93 -8.04 -6.85
CA PRO A 86 14.34 -6.67 -6.60
C PRO A 86 13.15 -5.77 -6.20
N LEU A 87 12.60 -5.99 -5.00
CA LEU A 87 11.50 -5.18 -4.47
C LEU A 87 11.90 -3.71 -4.35
N VAL A 88 11.06 -2.81 -4.82
CA VAL A 88 11.29 -1.37 -4.74
C VAL A 88 10.09 -0.65 -4.13
N SER A 89 10.36 0.42 -3.38
CA SER A 89 9.33 1.35 -2.93
C SER A 89 9.20 2.50 -3.91
N LEU A 90 7.98 2.95 -4.14
CA LEU A 90 7.69 4.07 -5.02
C LEU A 90 7.08 5.21 -4.20
N ILE A 91 7.69 6.39 -4.27
CA ILE A 91 7.24 7.58 -3.55
C ILE A 91 6.95 8.67 -4.58
N HIS A 92 5.70 9.10 -4.65
CA HIS A 92 5.30 10.15 -5.57
C HIS A 92 6.08 11.45 -5.27
N PRO A 93 6.61 12.16 -6.29
CA PRO A 93 7.43 13.36 -6.07
C PRO A 93 6.71 14.51 -5.34
N ARG A 94 5.38 14.48 -5.31
CA ARG A 94 4.56 15.45 -4.55
C ARG A 94 4.09 14.90 -3.19
N ALA A 95 4.60 13.79 -2.71
CA ALA A 95 4.44 13.39 -1.32
C ALA A 95 5.43 14.18 -0.44
N ILE A 96 5.01 14.54 0.76
CA ILE A 96 5.86 15.21 1.75
C ILE A 96 6.28 14.16 2.75
N VAL A 97 7.54 13.74 2.68
CA VAL A 97 8.09 12.68 3.55
C VAL A 97 9.24 13.25 4.36
N SER A 98 9.13 13.17 5.68
CA SER A 98 10.20 13.56 6.57
C SER A 98 11.47 12.73 6.34
N SER A 99 12.62 13.36 6.38
CA SER A 99 13.92 12.68 6.31
C SER A 99 14.18 11.72 7.50
N ARG A 100 13.40 11.86 8.59
CA ARG A 100 13.47 10.97 9.74
C ARG A 100 12.47 9.81 9.69
N ALA A 101 11.56 9.80 8.71
CA ALA A 101 10.65 8.68 8.52
C ALA A 101 11.39 7.47 7.92
N LYS A 102 10.96 6.27 8.29
CA LYS A 102 11.47 5.01 7.74
C LYS A 102 10.35 4.32 6.96
N ILE A 103 10.63 3.91 5.73
CA ILE A 103 9.67 3.26 4.84
C ILE A 103 10.25 1.94 4.36
N GLY A 104 9.52 0.85 4.61
CA GLY A 104 9.91 -0.50 4.22
C GLY A 104 9.76 -0.76 2.72
N LEU A 105 10.45 -1.78 2.23
CA LEU A 105 10.48 -2.17 0.82
C LEU A 105 9.10 -2.56 0.27
N GLY A 106 8.85 -2.28 -0.99
CA GLY A 106 7.59 -2.59 -1.66
C GLY A 106 6.43 -1.65 -1.31
N THR A 107 6.67 -0.66 -0.45
CA THR A 107 5.65 0.32 -0.05
C THR A 107 5.47 1.39 -1.12
N VAL A 108 4.22 1.74 -1.38
CA VAL A 108 3.86 2.80 -2.33
C VAL A 108 3.27 3.99 -1.59
N VAL A 109 3.83 5.19 -1.81
CA VAL A 109 3.36 6.45 -1.25
C VAL A 109 2.83 7.32 -2.37
N MET A 110 1.53 7.65 -2.30
CA MET A 110 0.82 8.37 -3.35
C MET A 110 0.99 9.89 -3.27
N ALA A 111 0.45 10.59 -4.28
CA ALA A 111 0.47 12.05 -4.34
C ALA A 111 -0.14 12.71 -3.10
N HIS A 112 0.48 13.78 -2.64
CA HIS A 112 0.04 14.61 -1.51
C HIS A 112 -0.08 13.87 -0.16
N ALA A 113 0.43 12.63 -0.05
CA ALA A 113 0.57 12.00 1.25
C ALA A 113 1.61 12.76 2.09
N VAL A 114 1.33 12.95 3.39
CA VAL A 114 2.22 13.59 4.35
C VAL A 114 2.65 12.56 5.39
N ILE A 115 3.95 12.37 5.52
CA ILE A 115 4.57 11.44 6.50
C ILE A 115 5.52 12.26 7.35
N ASN A 116 5.14 12.46 8.61
CA ASN A 116 5.83 13.33 9.55
C ASN A 116 7.06 12.67 10.23
N PRO A 117 7.82 13.42 11.04
CA PRO A 117 9.03 12.90 11.68
C PRO A 117 8.79 11.67 12.55
N ASP A 118 9.78 10.77 12.54
CA ASP A 118 9.86 9.56 13.37
C ASP A 118 8.75 8.51 13.09
N VAL A 119 8.03 8.67 11.97
CA VAL A 119 7.09 7.65 11.49
C VAL A 119 7.86 6.43 10.98
N ILE A 120 7.38 5.24 11.37
CA ILE A 120 7.90 3.95 10.88
C ILE A 120 6.79 3.24 10.09
N ILE A 121 7.03 3.00 8.82
CA ILE A 121 6.14 2.27 7.92
C ILE A 121 6.82 0.98 7.49
N GLY A 122 6.13 -0.13 7.69
CA GLY A 122 6.57 -1.45 7.29
C GLY A 122 6.63 -1.65 5.77
N SER A 123 6.87 -2.87 5.37
CA SER A 123 7.00 -3.27 3.97
C SER A 123 5.64 -3.48 3.31
N ASN A 124 5.60 -3.24 1.97
CA ASN A 124 4.47 -3.56 1.12
C ASN A 124 3.14 -2.91 1.57
N CYS A 125 3.26 -1.69 2.15
CA CYS A 125 2.13 -0.85 2.52
C CYS A 125 1.64 0.00 1.34
N ILE A 126 0.40 0.46 1.43
CA ILE A 126 -0.16 1.48 0.53
C ILE A 126 -0.49 2.70 1.38
N ILE A 127 0.23 3.80 1.16
CA ILE A 127 -0.04 5.10 1.77
C ILE A 127 -0.68 5.95 0.68
N ASN A 128 -2.01 6.00 0.70
CA ASN A 128 -2.76 6.48 -0.45
C ASN A 128 -2.87 8.02 -0.50
N THR A 129 -3.43 8.53 -1.59
CA THR A 129 -3.52 9.95 -1.95
C THR A 129 -4.03 10.81 -0.80
N SER A 130 -3.33 11.89 -0.49
CA SER A 130 -3.68 12.89 0.51
C SER A 130 -3.88 12.36 1.93
N SER A 131 -3.34 11.18 2.26
CA SER A 131 -3.33 10.71 3.65
C SER A 131 -2.28 11.48 4.47
N VAL A 132 -2.59 11.68 5.75
CA VAL A 132 -1.69 12.37 6.71
C VAL A 132 -1.36 11.42 7.84
N ILE A 133 -0.06 11.21 8.07
CA ILE A 133 0.46 10.37 9.13
C ILE A 133 1.33 11.26 10.02
N GLU A 134 0.82 11.58 11.21
CA GLU A 134 1.50 12.44 12.16
C GLU A 134 2.68 11.72 12.85
N HIS A 135 3.46 12.51 13.58
CA HIS A 135 4.72 12.09 14.20
C HIS A 135 4.57 10.83 15.09
N ASP A 136 5.63 10.05 15.22
CA ASP A 136 5.74 8.86 16.07
C ASP A 136 4.74 7.72 15.74
N CYS A 137 4.07 7.75 14.58
CA CYS A 137 3.19 6.68 14.16
C CYS A 137 3.99 5.44 13.74
N GLU A 138 3.45 4.26 14.06
CA GLU A 138 3.95 2.95 13.62
C GLU A 138 2.91 2.25 12.74
N ILE A 139 3.27 1.91 11.53
CA ILE A 139 2.43 1.19 10.57
C ILE A 139 3.14 -0.11 10.22
N ASP A 140 2.57 -1.24 10.61
CA ASP A 140 3.14 -2.56 10.34
C ASP A 140 3.04 -2.94 8.84
N ASN A 141 3.56 -4.13 8.47
CA ASN A 141 3.59 -4.58 7.09
C ASN A 141 2.18 -4.77 6.49
N HIS A 142 2.08 -4.60 5.18
CA HIS A 142 0.88 -4.90 4.40
C HIS A 142 -0.36 -4.06 4.75
N VAL A 143 -0.21 -2.97 5.48
CA VAL A 143 -1.31 -2.06 5.81
C VAL A 143 -1.72 -1.24 4.58
N HIS A 144 -3.01 -0.94 4.47
CA HIS A 144 -3.53 -0.01 3.48
C HIS A 144 -4.16 1.21 4.19
N ILE A 145 -3.52 2.34 4.09
CA ILE A 145 -4.06 3.64 4.47
C ILE A 145 -4.72 4.24 3.23
N CYS A 146 -6.06 4.26 3.20
CA CYS A 146 -6.83 4.74 2.05
C CYS A 146 -6.73 6.27 1.85
N PRO A 147 -7.24 6.81 0.74
CA PRO A 147 -7.20 8.26 0.47
C PRO A 147 -7.80 9.10 1.60
N ASN A 148 -7.22 10.27 1.86
CA ASN A 148 -7.67 11.25 2.86
C ASN A 148 -7.78 10.73 4.30
N VAL A 149 -7.10 9.64 4.66
CA VAL A 149 -7.01 9.19 6.05
C VAL A 149 -6.11 10.12 6.84
N ALA A 150 -6.54 10.49 8.05
CA ALA A 150 -5.74 11.27 8.98
C ALA A 150 -5.45 10.47 10.26
N LEU A 151 -4.18 10.23 10.54
CA LEU A 151 -3.68 9.63 11.77
C LEU A 151 -3.04 10.71 12.62
N ALA A 152 -3.53 10.94 13.83
CA ALA A 152 -2.89 11.81 14.79
C ALA A 152 -1.62 11.17 15.38
N GLY A 153 -0.86 11.89 16.21
CA GLY A 153 0.44 11.44 16.71
C GLY A 153 0.41 10.14 17.51
N ASN A 154 1.47 9.33 17.33
CA ASN A 154 1.68 8.06 18.05
C ASN A 154 0.54 7.02 17.86
N VAL A 155 -0.10 7.01 16.68
CA VAL A 155 -1.05 5.95 16.31
C VAL A 155 -0.28 4.72 15.84
N ARG A 156 -0.76 3.53 16.22
CA ARG A 156 -0.17 2.25 15.82
C ARG A 156 -1.18 1.46 15.00
N ILE A 157 -0.83 1.11 13.77
CA ILE A 157 -1.64 0.27 12.89
C ILE A 157 -0.94 -1.06 12.68
N ARG A 158 -1.55 -2.14 13.15
CA ARG A 158 -0.96 -3.47 13.06
C ARG A 158 -1.22 -4.11 11.68
N GLU A 159 -0.46 -5.16 11.44
CA GLU A 159 -0.30 -5.84 10.15
C GLU A 159 -1.62 -6.09 9.43
N LYS A 160 -1.62 -5.91 8.09
CA LYS A 160 -2.74 -6.16 7.17
C LYS A 160 -4.02 -5.37 7.43
N SER A 161 -4.01 -4.40 8.34
CA SER A 161 -5.21 -3.60 8.58
C SER A 161 -5.51 -2.68 7.39
N TRP A 162 -6.80 -2.43 7.18
CA TRP A 162 -7.35 -1.57 6.15
C TRP A 162 -8.04 -0.38 6.79
N ILE A 163 -7.54 0.81 6.54
CA ILE A 163 -8.11 2.06 7.06
C ILE A 163 -8.85 2.75 5.91
N GLY A 164 -10.18 2.72 5.97
CA GLY A 164 -11.06 3.19 4.90
C GLY A 164 -10.92 4.68 4.60
N ILE A 165 -11.32 5.06 3.38
CA ILE A 165 -11.22 6.44 2.87
C ILE A 165 -11.80 7.46 3.86
N SER A 166 -11.12 8.59 4.05
CA SER A 166 -11.52 9.71 4.93
C SER A 166 -11.74 9.32 6.40
N THR A 167 -11.10 8.25 6.88
CA THR A 167 -11.07 7.90 8.30
C THR A 167 -10.16 8.85 9.08
N THR A 168 -10.59 9.24 10.28
CA THR A 168 -9.78 9.97 11.25
C THR A 168 -9.53 9.12 12.48
N ILE A 169 -8.27 9.04 12.94
CA ILE A 169 -7.87 8.30 14.13
C ILE A 169 -7.18 9.26 15.08
N ILE A 170 -7.70 9.40 16.32
CA ILE A 170 -7.10 10.29 17.33
C ILE A 170 -5.76 9.72 17.84
N GLN A 171 -4.99 10.56 18.53
CA GLN A 171 -3.67 10.22 19.01
C GLN A 171 -3.65 9.00 19.94
N GLN A 172 -2.51 8.27 19.91
CA GLN A 172 -2.19 7.13 20.78
C GLN A 172 -3.11 5.91 20.66
N VAL A 173 -3.97 5.86 19.66
CA VAL A 173 -4.85 4.71 19.40
C VAL A 173 -4.06 3.59 18.76
N VAL A 174 -4.35 2.36 19.18
CA VAL A 174 -3.83 1.13 18.59
C VAL A 174 -4.94 0.44 17.77
N ILE A 175 -4.69 0.24 16.48
CA ILE A 175 -5.50 -0.60 15.60
C ILE A 175 -4.84 -1.97 15.50
N GLY A 176 -5.55 -3.00 15.89
CA GLY A 176 -5.07 -4.39 15.86
C GLY A 176 -4.78 -4.91 14.45
N ARG A 177 -4.39 -6.18 14.36
CA ARG A 177 -4.11 -6.87 13.09
C ARG A 177 -5.40 -7.18 12.33
N GLU A 178 -5.34 -7.13 11.01
CA GLU A 178 -6.45 -7.53 10.14
C GLU A 178 -7.77 -6.80 10.47
N VAL A 179 -7.66 -5.57 10.99
CA VAL A 179 -8.80 -4.72 11.28
C VAL A 179 -9.27 -4.03 9.99
N PHE A 180 -10.58 -3.98 9.80
CA PHE A 180 -11.20 -3.20 8.75
C PHE A 180 -11.92 -2.00 9.36
N VAL A 181 -11.45 -0.79 9.07
CA VAL A 181 -12.12 0.46 9.44
C VAL A 181 -12.89 0.98 8.23
N GLY A 182 -14.21 1.09 8.34
CA GLY A 182 -15.08 1.58 7.28
C GLY A 182 -14.81 3.04 6.93
N ALA A 183 -15.17 3.43 5.69
CA ALA A 183 -14.98 4.80 5.18
C ALA A 183 -15.66 5.85 6.07
N GLY A 184 -15.04 7.03 6.21
CA GLY A 184 -15.59 8.17 6.98
C GLY A 184 -15.68 7.94 8.49
N SER A 185 -15.00 6.93 9.03
CA SER A 185 -15.05 6.62 10.45
C SER A 185 -14.20 7.57 11.28
N THR A 186 -14.60 7.80 12.54
CA THR A 186 -13.79 8.48 13.56
C THR A 186 -13.46 7.50 14.67
N VAL A 187 -12.19 7.07 14.74
CA VAL A 187 -11.73 6.11 15.73
C VAL A 187 -11.17 6.84 16.94
N ILE A 188 -11.76 6.61 18.10
CA ILE A 188 -11.42 7.29 19.36
C ILE A 188 -11.01 6.32 20.48
N ARG A 189 -10.82 5.06 20.18
CA ARG A 189 -10.39 4.01 21.11
C ARG A 189 -9.67 2.92 20.34
N ASP A 190 -8.86 2.13 21.03
CA ASP A 190 -8.21 0.96 20.49
C ASP A 190 -9.23 -0.01 19.88
N VAL A 191 -8.82 -0.64 18.77
CA VAL A 191 -9.61 -1.64 18.06
C VAL A 191 -8.85 -2.96 18.10
N PRO A 192 -9.38 -3.99 18.78
CA PRO A 192 -8.77 -5.32 18.80
C PRO A 192 -8.65 -5.97 17.42
N ASP A 193 -7.78 -6.99 17.33
CA ASP A 193 -7.53 -7.75 16.10
C ASP A 193 -8.81 -8.29 15.45
N ASN A 194 -8.80 -8.43 14.12
CA ASN A 194 -9.84 -9.09 13.33
C ASN A 194 -11.24 -8.45 13.42
N LEU A 195 -11.33 -7.20 13.82
CA LEU A 195 -12.63 -6.50 13.88
C LEU A 195 -12.89 -5.66 12.63
N LYS A 196 -14.18 -5.55 12.33
CA LYS A 196 -14.71 -4.54 11.41
C LYS A 196 -15.41 -3.47 12.22
N VAL A 197 -15.03 -2.21 12.02
CA VAL A 197 -15.60 -1.04 12.72
C VAL A 197 -15.99 0.03 11.72
N VAL A 198 -17.05 0.80 12.04
CA VAL A 198 -17.52 1.91 11.19
C VAL A 198 -18.27 2.94 12.03
N GLY A 199 -18.32 4.18 11.54
CA GLY A 199 -19.14 5.27 12.08
C GLY A 199 -18.35 6.30 12.87
N THR A 200 -19.07 7.30 13.39
CA THR A 200 -18.54 8.42 14.18
C THR A 200 -19.35 8.54 15.47
N PRO A 201 -18.78 8.07 16.61
CA PRO A 201 -17.53 7.33 16.74
C PRO A 201 -17.63 5.91 16.16
N ALA A 202 -16.48 5.34 15.75
CA ALA A 202 -16.42 4.01 15.18
C ALA A 202 -16.83 2.94 16.20
N LYS A 203 -17.70 2.02 15.76
CA LYS A 203 -18.20 0.89 16.55
C LYS A 203 -18.09 -0.39 15.75
N LYS A 204 -17.97 -1.53 16.44
CA LYS A 204 -17.96 -2.85 15.82
C LYS A 204 -19.22 -3.07 14.99
N ILE A 205 -19.05 -3.53 13.75
CA ILE A 205 -20.15 -4.00 12.91
C ILE A 205 -20.59 -5.36 13.45
N VAL A 206 -21.80 -5.45 13.93
CA VAL A 206 -22.45 -6.72 14.30
C VAL A 206 -23.22 -7.16 13.08
N ASN A 207 -22.70 -8.16 12.36
CA ASN A 207 -23.28 -8.85 11.19
C ASN A 207 -24.27 -8.05 10.33
N TYR A 208 -23.86 -7.78 9.09
CA TYR A 208 -24.77 -7.71 7.94
C TYR A 208 -24.76 -9.07 7.26
#